data_89faaa505ac184af8888f10bcacc96e3
#
_entry.id   89faaa505ac184af8888f10bcacc96e3
#
_cell.length_a   1.000
_cell.length_b   1.000
_cell.length_c   1.000
_cell.angle_alpha   90.00
_cell.angle_beta   90.00
_cell.angle_gamma   90.00
#
_symmetry.space_group_name_H-M   'P 1'
#
loop_
_entity.id
_entity.type
_entity.pdbx_description
1 polymer ?
#
loop_
_entity_poly.entity_id
_entity_poly.type
_entity_poly.pdbx_seq_one_letter_code
_entity_poly.pdbx_strand_id
1 'polypeptide(L)'
;MAASLDGFIARKDGRVDWLETSDEFADGDTPDPGFVETFLKTIDCYVMGSRTYETASSFEARGFGWSYGDKPTFVLTSRDLPRTRDTVEFYSGDLVQFVNGRLRPRFRAIWFVGGGVVSGECLRLGLADEVRYSILPIVIGHGIPFFERLDRDIPLHLAEVKAYKSGMVELCYEVRGHRGEPRNATCQQQVRRMAQVSVLHSVGVHLTRS
;
A
#
# COMPACT_ATOMS: atom_id res chain seq x y z
N MET A 1 0.81 2.80 1.67
CA MET A 1 0.62 2.13 2.98
C MET A 1 0.68 3.16 4.10
N ALA A 2 -0.10 2.91 5.17
CA ALA A 2 -0.02 3.68 6.39
C ALA A 2 1.18 3.23 7.25
N ALA A 3 1.80 4.20 7.94
CA ALA A 3 2.87 3.96 8.89
C ALA A 3 2.84 4.97 10.03
N SER A 4 3.45 4.60 11.15
CA SER A 4 3.76 5.54 12.22
C SER A 4 4.83 6.54 11.78
N LEU A 5 4.95 7.68 12.47
CA LEU A 5 5.96 8.69 12.18
C LEU A 5 7.39 8.13 12.22
N ASP A 6 7.63 7.14 13.05
CA ASP A 6 8.92 6.43 13.17
C ASP A 6 9.06 5.24 12.20
N GLY A 7 8.19 5.14 11.18
CA GLY A 7 8.38 4.29 10.01
C GLY A 7 7.93 2.84 10.14
N PHE A 8 7.06 2.51 11.07
CA PHE A 8 6.54 1.14 11.23
C PHE A 8 5.11 1.00 10.67
N ILE A 9 4.84 -0.12 9.99
CA ILE A 9 3.52 -0.45 9.41
C ILE A 9 2.66 -1.31 10.33
N ALA A 10 3.25 -1.97 11.31
CA ALA A 10 2.55 -2.78 12.31
C ALA A 10 3.41 -2.95 13.56
N ARG A 11 2.82 -3.37 14.66
CA ARG A 11 3.59 -3.85 15.82
C ARG A 11 4.36 -5.14 15.48
N LYS A 12 5.28 -5.57 16.33
CA LYS A 12 6.06 -6.81 16.12
C LYS A 12 5.19 -8.06 15.96
N ASP A 13 4.05 -8.08 16.60
CA ASP A 13 3.07 -9.18 16.52
C ASP A 13 2.06 -9.03 15.36
N GLY A 14 2.25 -8.03 14.49
CA GLY A 14 1.42 -7.77 13.33
C GLY A 14 0.16 -6.94 13.62
N ARG A 15 -0.10 -6.54 14.87
CA ARG A 15 -1.26 -5.69 15.21
C ARG A 15 -1.10 -4.28 14.66
N VAL A 16 -2.25 -3.69 14.28
CA VAL A 16 -2.38 -2.33 13.71
C VAL A 16 -3.37 -1.47 14.53
N ASP A 17 -3.47 -1.73 15.81
CA ASP A 17 -4.36 -1.08 16.78
C ASP A 17 -4.11 0.43 16.94
N TRP A 18 -2.98 0.92 16.47
CA TRP A 18 -2.57 2.32 16.49
C TRP A 18 -3.04 3.13 15.27
N LEU A 19 -3.70 2.50 14.29
CA LEU A 19 -4.20 3.20 13.09
C LEU A 19 -5.37 4.15 13.40
N GLU A 20 -6.10 3.92 14.49
CA GLU A 20 -7.13 4.82 14.98
C GLU A 20 -6.47 5.91 15.84
N THR A 21 -6.05 6.99 15.22
CA THR A 21 -5.55 8.17 15.93
C THR A 21 -6.63 9.25 15.96
N SER A 22 -6.69 9.99 17.05
CA SER A 22 -7.49 11.21 17.15
C SER A 22 -6.55 12.41 17.25
N ASP A 23 -6.43 13.13 16.16
CA ASP A 23 -5.78 14.43 16.12
C ASP A 23 -6.67 15.39 15.32
N GLU A 24 -6.52 16.69 15.52
CA GLU A 24 -7.28 17.71 14.81
C GLU A 24 -6.32 18.77 14.26
N PHE A 25 -6.07 18.70 12.97
CA PHE A 25 -5.31 19.70 12.23
C PHE A 25 -6.29 20.59 11.44
N ALA A 26 -6.52 21.81 11.92
CA ALA A 26 -7.57 22.72 11.40
C ALA A 26 -7.40 23.03 9.92
N ASP A 27 -6.15 23.23 9.45
CA ASP A 27 -5.81 23.56 8.07
C ASP A 27 -5.72 22.34 7.15
N GLY A 28 -6.06 21.14 7.64
CA GLY A 28 -5.99 19.91 6.87
C GLY A 28 -7.17 19.70 5.93
N ASP A 29 -6.92 18.93 4.88
CA ASP A 29 -7.94 18.50 3.93
C ASP A 29 -8.93 17.52 4.57
N THR A 30 -10.18 17.58 4.12
CA THR A 30 -11.16 16.51 4.41
C THR A 30 -11.19 15.58 3.21
N PRO A 31 -11.00 14.26 3.41
CA PRO A 31 -11.13 13.30 2.31
C PRO A 31 -12.51 13.36 1.66
N ASP A 32 -12.54 13.32 0.34
CA ASP A 32 -13.80 13.33 -0.42
C ASP A 32 -14.54 11.99 -0.19
N PRO A 33 -15.83 11.98 0.17
CA PRO A 33 -16.60 10.75 0.27
C PRO A 33 -16.57 9.98 -1.07
N GLY A 34 -16.21 8.69 -1.05
CA GLY A 34 -16.08 7.87 -2.26
C GLY A 34 -14.72 7.94 -2.97
N PHE A 35 -13.81 8.74 -2.45
CA PHE A 35 -12.45 8.84 -2.99
C PHE A 35 -11.69 7.49 -2.94
N VAL A 36 -11.80 6.74 -1.83
CA VAL A 36 -11.26 5.38 -1.69
C VAL A 36 -11.74 4.48 -2.82
N GLU A 37 -13.05 4.47 -3.05
CA GLU A 37 -13.66 3.67 -4.11
C GLU A 37 -13.15 4.08 -5.50
N THR A 38 -13.03 5.38 -5.74
CA THR A 38 -12.51 5.92 -7.00
C THR A 38 -11.05 5.52 -7.23
N PHE A 39 -10.22 5.59 -6.21
CA PHE A 39 -8.83 5.12 -6.31
C PHE A 39 -8.76 3.61 -6.56
N LEU A 40 -9.47 2.82 -5.80
CA LEU A 40 -9.47 1.37 -5.99
C LEU A 40 -9.88 0.96 -7.40
N LYS A 41 -10.77 1.73 -8.04
CA LYS A 41 -11.13 1.51 -9.45
C LYS A 41 -9.95 1.66 -10.40
N THR A 42 -8.95 2.47 -10.05
CA THR A 42 -7.75 2.67 -10.88
C THR A 42 -6.73 1.54 -10.80
N ILE A 43 -6.82 0.70 -9.78
CA ILE A 43 -5.90 -0.44 -9.58
C ILE A 43 -6.39 -1.64 -10.39
N ASP A 44 -5.50 -2.29 -11.11
CA ASP A 44 -5.83 -3.48 -11.91
C ASP A 44 -5.62 -4.78 -11.13
N CYS A 45 -4.59 -4.86 -10.30
CA CYS A 45 -4.31 -6.03 -9.46
C CYS A 45 -3.51 -5.68 -8.22
N TYR A 46 -3.52 -6.58 -7.24
CA TYR A 46 -2.79 -6.47 -5.99
C TYR A 46 -1.69 -7.51 -5.88
N VAL A 47 -0.57 -7.12 -5.28
CA VAL A 47 0.53 -8.03 -4.92
C VAL A 47 0.87 -7.83 -3.46
N MET A 48 0.93 -8.91 -2.68
CA MET A 48 1.20 -8.85 -1.25
C MET A 48 2.00 -10.05 -0.76
N GLY A 49 2.61 -9.92 0.40
CA GLY A 49 3.24 -11.03 1.09
C GLY A 49 2.24 -11.87 1.88
N SER A 50 2.66 -13.08 2.28
CA SER A 50 1.82 -14.04 3.02
C SER A 50 1.23 -13.46 4.32
N ARG A 51 2.01 -12.71 5.10
CA ARG A 51 1.52 -12.10 6.35
C ARG A 51 0.41 -11.07 6.10
N THR A 52 0.53 -10.27 5.04
CA THR A 52 -0.50 -9.30 4.67
C THR A 52 -1.79 -10.02 4.24
N TYR A 53 -1.66 -11.12 3.50
CA TYR A 53 -2.78 -11.97 3.12
C TYR A 53 -3.47 -12.58 4.35
N GLU A 54 -2.71 -13.16 5.28
CA GLU A 54 -3.24 -13.74 6.52
C GLU A 54 -3.96 -12.68 7.36
N THR A 55 -3.42 -11.46 7.46
CA THR A 55 -4.05 -10.34 8.13
C THR A 55 -5.38 -9.96 7.46
N ALA A 56 -5.40 -9.79 6.15
CA ALA A 56 -6.62 -9.46 5.40
C ALA A 56 -7.69 -10.56 5.54
N SER A 57 -7.29 -11.83 5.46
CA SER A 57 -8.20 -12.97 5.68
C SER A 57 -8.75 -13.02 7.11
N SER A 58 -7.95 -12.62 8.11
CA SER A 58 -8.41 -12.53 9.49
C SER A 58 -9.44 -11.42 9.70
N PHE A 59 -9.32 -10.29 9.03
CA PHE A 59 -10.32 -9.22 9.05
C PHE A 59 -11.62 -9.68 8.38
N GLU A 60 -11.53 -10.36 7.25
CA GLU A 60 -12.69 -10.94 6.58
C GLU A 60 -13.43 -11.94 7.49
N ALA A 61 -12.70 -12.85 8.14
CA ALA A 61 -13.29 -13.82 9.08
C ALA A 61 -13.98 -13.16 10.28
N ARG A 62 -13.59 -11.93 10.64
CA ARG A 62 -14.24 -11.13 11.69
C ARG A 62 -15.40 -10.28 11.20
N GLY A 63 -15.79 -10.39 9.92
CA GLY A 63 -16.94 -9.70 9.35
C GLY A 63 -16.64 -8.32 8.72
N PHE A 64 -15.37 -7.90 8.63
CA PHE A 64 -15.01 -6.62 7.99
C PHE A 64 -14.98 -6.68 6.45
N GLY A 65 -15.15 -7.89 5.88
CA GLY A 65 -15.10 -8.10 4.44
C GLY A 65 -13.69 -8.14 3.86
N TRP A 66 -13.62 -8.48 2.56
CA TRP A 66 -12.37 -8.53 1.82
C TRP A 66 -12.06 -7.18 1.19
N SER A 67 -10.97 -6.57 1.60
CA SER A 67 -10.61 -5.18 1.24
C SER A 67 -10.20 -4.97 -0.23
N TYR A 68 -9.94 -6.03 -0.99
CA TYR A 68 -9.39 -5.96 -2.36
C TYR A 68 -10.43 -6.25 -3.46
N GLY A 69 -11.71 -6.43 -3.09
CA GLY A 69 -12.80 -6.69 -4.03
C GLY A 69 -12.58 -7.95 -4.88
N ASP A 70 -13.01 -7.89 -6.14
CA ASP A 70 -12.93 -9.01 -7.09
C ASP A 70 -11.72 -8.92 -8.04
N LYS A 71 -10.75 -8.07 -7.73
CA LYS A 71 -9.55 -7.91 -8.56
C LYS A 71 -8.53 -9.00 -8.28
N PRO A 72 -7.74 -9.39 -9.31
CA PRO A 72 -6.66 -10.35 -9.14
C PRO A 72 -5.72 -9.96 -8.01
N THR A 73 -5.52 -10.87 -7.07
CA THR A 73 -4.63 -10.68 -5.92
C THR A 73 -3.58 -11.77 -5.90
N PHE A 74 -2.33 -11.37 -6.00
CA PHE A 74 -1.18 -12.28 -6.02
C PHE A 74 -0.48 -12.27 -4.67
N VAL A 75 -0.33 -13.43 -4.07
CA VAL A 75 0.32 -13.59 -2.76
C VAL A 75 1.68 -14.24 -2.96
N LEU A 76 2.73 -13.48 -2.64
CA LEU A 76 4.11 -13.95 -2.72
C LEU A 76 4.43 -14.83 -1.51
N THR A 77 4.56 -16.14 -1.72
CA THR A 77 4.79 -17.10 -0.65
C THR A 77 5.29 -18.44 -1.18
N SER A 78 6.17 -19.10 -0.42
CA SER A 78 6.52 -20.52 -0.58
C SER A 78 5.74 -21.43 0.38
N ARG A 79 4.89 -20.82 1.25
CA ARG A 79 4.09 -21.55 2.23
C ARG A 79 2.80 -22.04 1.57
N ASP A 80 2.33 -23.18 2.01
CA ASP A 80 0.99 -23.66 1.68
C ASP A 80 -0.02 -22.93 2.57
N LEU A 81 -0.86 -22.11 1.95
CA LEU A 81 -1.87 -21.29 2.61
C LEU A 81 -3.26 -21.61 2.04
N PRO A 82 -4.32 -21.53 2.85
CA PRO A 82 -5.66 -21.74 2.36
C PRO A 82 -6.05 -20.66 1.34
N ARG A 83 -6.50 -21.09 0.16
CA ARG A 83 -7.05 -20.20 -0.85
C ARG A 83 -8.53 -19.95 -0.53
N THR A 84 -8.84 -18.75 -0.07
CA THR A 84 -10.19 -18.39 0.36
C THR A 84 -11.06 -17.83 -0.78
N ARG A 85 -10.45 -17.47 -1.94
CA ARG A 85 -11.13 -16.81 -3.07
C ARG A 85 -10.53 -17.20 -4.41
N ASP A 86 -11.35 -17.25 -5.45
CA ASP A 86 -10.89 -17.53 -6.82
C ASP A 86 -10.01 -16.42 -7.41
N THR A 87 -10.15 -15.18 -6.92
CA THR A 87 -9.33 -14.04 -7.32
C THR A 87 -7.92 -14.05 -6.71
N VAL A 88 -7.65 -14.92 -5.73
CA VAL A 88 -6.33 -15.07 -5.09
C VAL A 88 -5.50 -16.13 -5.78
N GLU A 89 -4.28 -15.81 -6.09
CA GLU A 89 -3.28 -16.72 -6.63
C GLU A 89 -1.99 -16.64 -5.80
N PHE A 90 -1.45 -17.79 -5.44
CA PHE A 90 -0.15 -17.90 -4.75
C PHE A 90 0.97 -18.02 -5.78
N TYR A 91 2.04 -17.27 -5.55
CA TYR A 91 3.23 -17.30 -6.38
C TYR A 91 4.49 -17.49 -5.53
N SER A 92 5.33 -18.41 -5.98
CA SER A 92 6.68 -18.64 -5.44
C SER A 92 7.67 -18.68 -6.61
N GLY A 93 8.67 -17.81 -6.59
CA GLY A 93 9.67 -17.73 -7.66
C GLY A 93 10.31 -16.35 -7.75
N ASP A 94 10.99 -16.11 -8.86
CA ASP A 94 11.68 -14.85 -9.13
C ASP A 94 10.70 -13.69 -9.32
N LEU A 95 10.85 -12.64 -8.49
CA LEU A 95 9.94 -11.50 -8.47
C LEU A 95 10.09 -10.63 -9.74
N VAL A 96 11.30 -10.53 -10.30
CA VAL A 96 11.54 -9.74 -11.53
C VAL A 96 10.86 -10.39 -12.73
N GLN A 97 11.02 -11.70 -12.86
CA GLN A 97 10.33 -12.47 -13.91
C GLN A 97 8.81 -12.40 -13.75
N PHE A 98 8.33 -12.53 -12.53
CA PHE A 98 6.89 -12.43 -12.25
C PHE A 98 6.31 -11.08 -12.66
N VAL A 99 6.91 -9.99 -12.19
CA VAL A 99 6.41 -8.64 -12.47
C VAL A 99 6.55 -8.28 -13.94
N ASN A 100 7.73 -8.47 -14.53
CA ASN A 100 7.99 -8.04 -15.90
C ASN A 100 7.39 -8.99 -16.95
N GLY A 101 7.42 -10.31 -16.69
CA GLY A 101 6.97 -11.33 -17.64
C GLY A 101 5.47 -11.62 -17.56
N ARG A 102 4.88 -11.47 -16.37
CA ARG A 102 3.50 -11.89 -16.16
C ARG A 102 2.54 -10.76 -15.79
N LEU A 103 2.93 -9.82 -14.92
CA LEU A 103 2.03 -8.78 -14.46
C LEU A 103 1.99 -7.58 -15.41
N ARG A 104 3.13 -6.97 -15.72
CA ARG A 104 3.20 -5.77 -16.57
C ARG A 104 2.60 -5.93 -17.98
N PRO A 105 2.66 -7.10 -18.65
CA PRO A 105 1.97 -7.29 -19.92
C PRO A 105 0.44 -7.27 -19.82
N ARG A 106 -0.13 -7.52 -18.63
CA ARG A 106 -1.56 -7.68 -18.40
C ARG A 106 -2.20 -6.52 -17.65
N PHE A 107 -1.44 -5.86 -16.78
CA PHE A 107 -1.92 -4.86 -15.84
C PHE A 107 -1.09 -3.57 -15.96
N ARG A 108 -1.77 -2.44 -15.98
CA ARG A 108 -1.14 -1.11 -16.03
C ARG A 108 -0.86 -0.57 -14.62
N ALA A 109 -1.81 -0.77 -13.71
CA ALA A 109 -1.74 -0.30 -12.33
C ALA A 109 -1.65 -1.51 -11.38
N ILE A 110 -0.43 -1.83 -10.94
CA ILE A 110 -0.14 -2.90 -10.01
C ILE A 110 0.10 -2.27 -8.64
N TRP A 111 -0.72 -2.62 -7.65
CA TRP A 111 -0.48 -2.15 -6.29
C TRP A 111 0.23 -3.22 -5.45
N PHE A 112 1.48 -2.96 -5.13
CA PHE A 112 2.19 -3.70 -4.10
C PHE A 112 1.68 -3.23 -2.74
N VAL A 113 0.73 -4.01 -2.18
CA VAL A 113 0.06 -3.68 -0.91
C VAL A 113 1.05 -3.68 0.26
N GLY A 114 2.10 -4.50 0.15
CA GLY A 114 3.16 -4.56 1.13
C GLY A 114 3.24 -5.91 1.86
N GLY A 115 3.60 -5.86 3.05
CA GLY A 115 4.55 -5.96 4.04
C GLY A 115 5.93 -5.40 3.70
N GLY A 116 6.69 -5.03 4.74
CA GLY A 116 8.00 -4.39 4.59
C GLY A 116 8.98 -5.15 3.69
N VAL A 117 8.96 -6.48 3.71
CA VAL A 117 9.78 -7.35 2.83
C VAL A 117 9.45 -7.09 1.36
N VAL A 118 8.16 -7.15 0.99
CA VAL A 118 7.73 -6.96 -0.39
C VAL A 118 8.02 -5.54 -0.86
N SER A 119 7.77 -4.54 -0.03
CA SER A 119 8.03 -3.13 -0.35
C SER A 119 9.52 -2.87 -0.55
N GLY A 120 10.37 -3.35 0.37
CA GLY A 120 11.82 -3.23 0.26
C GLY A 120 12.37 -3.95 -0.97
N GLU A 121 11.92 -5.18 -1.24
CA GLU A 121 12.37 -5.97 -2.38
C GLU A 121 11.96 -5.34 -3.72
N CYS A 122 10.73 -4.81 -3.83
CA CYS A 122 10.30 -4.11 -5.04
C CYS A 122 11.16 -2.86 -5.32
N LEU A 123 11.52 -2.09 -4.30
CA LEU A 123 12.42 -0.96 -4.47
C LEU A 123 13.85 -1.41 -4.81
N ARG A 124 14.38 -2.40 -4.10
CA ARG A 124 15.73 -2.94 -4.33
C ARG A 124 15.90 -3.45 -5.78
N LEU A 125 14.89 -4.10 -6.32
CA LEU A 125 14.88 -4.66 -7.68
C LEU A 125 14.44 -3.67 -8.76
N GLY A 126 14.06 -2.44 -8.39
CA GLY A 126 13.60 -1.42 -9.33
C GLY A 126 12.26 -1.74 -9.99
N LEU A 127 11.39 -2.41 -9.28
CA LEU A 127 10.07 -2.79 -9.75
C LEU A 127 8.99 -1.78 -9.39
N ALA A 128 9.23 -0.93 -8.39
CA ALA A 128 8.34 0.14 -7.98
C ALA A 128 8.62 1.41 -8.78
N ASP A 129 7.59 1.99 -9.35
CA ASP A 129 7.64 3.28 -10.05
C ASP A 129 7.25 4.44 -9.10
N GLU A 130 6.44 4.15 -8.06
CA GLU A 130 5.91 5.14 -7.12
C GLU A 130 5.85 4.57 -5.70
N VAL A 131 6.08 5.42 -4.71
CA VAL A 131 5.90 5.13 -3.28
C VAL A 131 4.86 6.08 -2.71
N ARG A 132 3.76 5.51 -2.17
CA ARG A 132 2.76 6.26 -1.40
C ARG A 132 2.90 5.92 0.07
N TYR A 133 3.17 6.95 0.86
CA TYR A 133 3.49 6.83 2.28
C TYR A 133 2.56 7.73 3.10
N SER A 134 1.64 7.11 3.83
CA SER A 134 0.71 7.82 4.70
C SER A 134 1.20 7.72 6.13
N ILE A 135 1.62 8.85 6.68
CA ILE A 135 2.20 8.96 8.01
C ILE A 135 1.11 9.37 8.98
N LEU A 136 0.84 8.54 9.97
CA LEU A 136 -0.08 8.87 11.06
C LEU A 136 0.66 9.63 12.17
N PRO A 137 -0.02 10.51 12.90
CA PRO A 137 0.56 11.33 13.96
C PRO A 137 0.81 10.52 15.25
N ILE A 138 1.59 9.45 15.13
CA ILE A 138 1.94 8.56 16.23
C ILE A 138 3.37 8.02 16.10
N VAL A 139 4.02 7.80 17.22
CA VAL A 139 5.28 7.08 17.36
C VAL A 139 5.00 5.80 18.14
N ILE A 140 5.39 4.63 17.61
CA ILE A 140 5.16 3.34 18.27
C ILE A 140 6.43 2.69 18.83
N GLY A 141 7.59 3.27 18.56
CA GLY A 141 8.90 2.92 19.11
C GLY A 141 9.54 1.67 18.50
N HIS A 142 8.76 0.68 18.12
CA HIS A 142 9.24 -0.55 17.50
C HIS A 142 8.12 -1.28 16.77
N GLY A 143 8.46 -2.02 15.71
CA GLY A 143 7.46 -2.72 14.91
C GLY A 143 8.04 -3.37 13.67
N ILE A 144 7.17 -3.66 12.70
CA ILE A 144 7.51 -4.11 11.35
C ILE A 144 7.77 -2.84 10.52
N PRO A 145 8.97 -2.65 9.96
CA PRO A 145 9.29 -1.43 9.21
C PRO A 145 8.53 -1.37 7.88
N PHE A 146 8.29 -0.15 7.40
CA PHE A 146 7.70 0.09 6.08
C PHE A 146 8.57 -0.48 4.95
N PHE A 147 9.89 -0.26 5.04
CA PHE A 147 10.88 -0.87 4.17
C PHE A 147 11.79 -1.77 4.99
N GLU A 148 11.85 -3.04 4.64
CA GLU A 148 12.86 -3.93 5.17
C GLU A 148 14.13 -3.78 4.32
N ARG A 149 15.27 -3.81 4.95
CA ARG A 149 16.65 -3.71 4.44
C ARG A 149 16.82 -3.29 2.98
N LEU A 150 17.17 -2.04 2.78
CA LEU A 150 17.74 -1.53 1.55
C LEU A 150 19.25 -1.47 1.72
N ASP A 151 19.99 -2.02 0.78
CA ASP A 151 21.46 -2.10 0.76
C ASP A 151 22.11 -0.96 -0.02
N ARG A 152 21.31 -0.02 -0.54
CA ARG A 152 21.75 1.15 -1.30
C ARG A 152 20.73 2.28 -1.18
N ASP A 153 21.19 3.48 -1.49
CA ASP A 153 20.31 4.65 -1.62
C ASP A 153 19.42 4.52 -2.87
N ILE A 154 18.15 4.90 -2.71
CA ILE A 154 17.19 4.96 -3.81
C ILE A 154 16.66 6.39 -3.87
N PRO A 155 17.07 7.18 -4.88
CA PRO A 155 16.63 8.56 -5.01
C PRO A 155 15.14 8.62 -5.36
N LEU A 156 14.44 9.52 -4.67
CA LEU A 156 13.01 9.75 -4.85
C LEU A 156 12.78 11.20 -5.29
N HIS A 157 11.68 11.43 -6.00
CA HIS A 157 11.18 12.76 -6.33
C HIS A 157 9.81 12.95 -5.68
N LEU A 158 9.66 13.98 -4.85
CA LEU A 158 8.38 14.33 -4.25
C LEU A 158 7.44 14.82 -5.35
N ALA A 159 6.39 14.07 -5.60
CA ALA A 159 5.35 14.38 -6.58
C ALA A 159 4.15 15.09 -5.94
N GLU A 160 3.78 14.68 -4.73
CA GLU A 160 2.63 15.24 -4.02
C GLU A 160 2.79 15.10 -2.51
N VAL A 161 2.26 16.08 -1.76
CA VAL A 161 2.09 16.02 -0.31
C VAL A 161 0.70 16.51 0.05
N LYS A 162 0.03 15.82 0.98
CA LYS A 162 -1.25 16.23 1.53
C LYS A 162 -1.24 16.07 3.04
N ALA A 163 -1.84 17.04 3.72
CA ALA A 163 -2.10 16.98 5.14
C ALA A 163 -3.61 16.93 5.36
N TYR A 164 -4.06 16.04 6.22
CA TYR A 164 -5.47 15.82 6.50
C TYR A 164 -5.86 16.33 7.89
N LYS A 165 -7.15 16.66 8.06
CA LYS A 165 -7.70 17.10 9.35
C LYS A 165 -7.42 16.12 10.49
N SER A 166 -7.27 14.84 10.20
CA SER A 166 -6.86 13.81 11.17
C SER A 166 -5.40 13.88 11.62
N GLY A 167 -4.62 14.88 11.18
CA GLY A 167 -3.18 14.98 11.43
C GLY A 167 -2.34 14.04 10.56
N MET A 168 -2.96 13.21 9.73
CA MET A 168 -2.24 12.34 8.80
C MET A 168 -1.61 13.17 7.68
N VAL A 169 -0.39 12.78 7.30
CA VAL A 169 0.32 13.31 6.11
C VAL A 169 0.51 12.21 5.09
N GLU A 170 0.07 12.45 3.87
CA GLU A 170 0.33 11.56 2.73
C GLU A 170 1.42 12.14 1.83
N LEU A 171 2.42 11.32 1.54
CA LEU A 171 3.53 11.62 0.64
C LEU A 171 3.45 10.69 -0.57
N CYS A 172 3.54 11.26 -1.76
CA CYS A 172 3.69 10.52 -2.99
C CYS A 172 5.06 10.84 -3.61
N TYR A 173 5.87 9.81 -3.79
CA TYR A 173 7.19 9.92 -4.40
C TYR A 173 7.28 9.08 -5.67
N GLU A 174 7.87 9.64 -6.72
CA GLU A 174 8.34 8.90 -7.88
C GLU A 174 9.73 8.32 -7.61
N VAL A 175 9.95 7.06 -7.96
CA VAL A 175 11.25 6.40 -7.83
C VAL A 175 12.13 6.78 -9.01
N ARG A 176 13.27 7.44 -8.75
CA ARG A 176 14.23 7.88 -9.78
C ARG A 176 15.29 6.80 -10.06
N GLY A 177 15.71 6.71 -11.29
CA GLY A 177 16.96 6.01 -11.64
C GLY A 177 16.84 4.62 -12.23
N HIS A 178 15.66 4.15 -12.63
CA HIS A 178 15.53 2.81 -13.24
C HIS A 178 15.15 2.79 -14.72
N ARG A 179 14.75 3.93 -15.31
CA ARG A 179 14.55 4.07 -16.76
C ARG A 179 14.88 5.50 -17.15
N GLY A 180 15.84 5.65 -18.05
CA GLY A 180 16.39 6.93 -18.50
C GLY A 180 15.49 7.78 -19.40
N GLU A 181 14.19 7.89 -19.08
CA GLU A 181 13.30 8.86 -19.72
C GLU A 181 12.23 9.36 -18.74
N PRO A 182 11.95 10.68 -18.72
CA PRO A 182 10.78 11.19 -18.01
C PRO A 182 9.53 10.66 -18.69
N ARG A 183 8.73 9.86 -17.99
CA ARG A 183 7.42 9.44 -18.47
C ARG A 183 6.52 10.67 -18.63
N ASN A 184 5.94 10.80 -19.82
CA ASN A 184 5.06 11.88 -20.25
C ASN A 184 3.98 12.28 -19.22
N ALA A 185 3.59 13.54 -19.26
CA ALA A 185 2.62 14.28 -18.44
C ALA A 185 1.29 13.60 -18.07
N THR A 186 1.03 12.38 -18.54
CA THR A 186 -0.18 11.59 -18.23
C THR A 186 -0.18 11.12 -16.77
N CYS A 187 1.00 10.91 -16.16
CA CYS A 187 1.11 10.52 -14.76
C CYS A 187 0.73 11.70 -13.83
N GLN A 188 1.15 12.92 -14.16
CA GLN A 188 0.81 14.11 -13.37
C GLN A 188 -0.69 14.43 -13.36
N GLN A 189 -1.44 14.13 -14.42
CA GLN A 189 -2.89 14.30 -14.44
C GLN A 189 -3.64 13.20 -13.66
N GLN A 190 -3.14 11.98 -13.66
CA GLN A 190 -3.67 10.89 -12.83
C GLN A 190 -3.31 11.09 -11.35
N VAL A 191 -2.08 11.54 -11.06
CA VAL A 191 -1.60 11.84 -9.70
C VAL A 191 -2.46 12.90 -9.01
N ARG A 192 -2.89 13.96 -9.71
CA ARG A 192 -3.81 14.97 -9.15
C ARG A 192 -5.19 14.43 -8.74
N ARG A 193 -5.59 13.27 -9.22
CA ARG A 193 -6.86 12.60 -8.86
C ARG A 193 -6.71 11.49 -7.81
N MET A 194 -5.48 11.08 -7.47
CA MET A 194 -5.22 9.80 -6.76
C MET A 194 -4.80 9.93 -5.28
N ALA A 195 -4.81 11.11 -4.71
CA ALA A 195 -4.09 11.42 -3.48
C ALA A 195 -4.76 11.14 -2.13
N GLN A 196 -5.68 10.20 -1.97
CA GLN A 196 -6.45 10.12 -0.71
C GLN A 196 -6.69 8.72 -0.09
N VAL A 197 -6.03 7.62 -0.47
CA VAL A 197 -6.54 6.27 -0.17
C VAL A 197 -5.76 5.41 0.81
N SER A 198 -4.57 5.81 1.19
CA SER A 198 -3.68 4.88 1.90
C SER A 198 -4.12 4.42 3.29
N VAL A 199 -5.02 5.13 3.97
CA VAL A 199 -5.33 4.87 5.39
C VAL A 199 -6.50 3.93 5.62
N LEU A 200 -7.54 4.01 4.81
CA LEU A 200 -8.80 3.31 5.11
C LEU A 200 -8.80 1.81 4.81
N HIS A 201 -7.78 1.28 4.14
CA HIS A 201 -7.74 -0.15 3.76
C HIS A 201 -6.89 -1.04 4.67
N SER A 202 -6.20 -0.48 5.64
CA SER A 202 -5.62 -1.29 6.72
C SER A 202 -6.60 -1.56 7.84
N VAL A 203 -7.72 -0.80 7.86
CA VAL A 203 -8.78 -0.97 8.87
C VAL A 203 -10.11 -0.96 8.13
N GLY A 204 -10.68 -2.14 7.93
CA GLY A 204 -12.07 -2.30 7.54
C GLY A 204 -12.99 -1.94 8.71
N VAL A 205 -13.05 -0.68 9.12
CA VAL A 205 -14.00 -0.22 10.13
C VAL A 205 -14.98 0.75 9.49
N HIS A 206 -16.08 0.22 9.00
CA HIS A 206 -17.31 0.97 8.88
C HIS A 206 -17.96 1.00 10.26
N LEU A 207 -17.74 2.07 11.01
CA LEU A 207 -18.59 2.39 12.16
C LEU A 207 -19.88 3.03 11.64
N THR A 208 -20.87 2.22 11.32
CA THR A 208 -22.27 2.67 11.39
C THR A 208 -22.67 2.60 12.86
N ARG A 209 -22.63 3.73 13.55
CA ARG A 209 -23.40 3.90 14.77
C ARG A 209 -24.83 4.30 14.40
N SER A 210 -25.78 3.44 14.76
CA SER A 210 -27.19 3.82 15.01
C SER A 210 -27.29 4.86 16.13
#